data_65793e52f8335d35aa91207d4829cf8f
#
_entry.id   65793e52f8335d35aa91207d4829cf8f
#
_cell.length_a   1.000
_cell.length_b   1.000
_cell.length_c   1.000
_cell.angle_alpha   90.00
_cell.angle_beta   90.00
_cell.angle_gamma   90.00
#
_symmetry.space_group_name_H-M   'P 1'
#
loop_
_entity.id
_entity.type
_entity.pdbx_description
1 polymer ?
#
loop_
_entity_poly.entity_id
_entity_poly.type
_entity_poly.pdbx_seq_one_letter_code
_entity_poly.pdbx_strand_id
1 'polypeptide(L)'
;MELYAKSKAKQLSIKEVEALKETLESFLDSLEGILTPKEEQIIIQQIQKIQNQKEEKQKTLKEHEEDIVKCAEAFFRGYGKYFTEIEKILILQACRQHDWGKANLIFQSKVCRKVRDNLSEPEKKISQIPHGFLSAVSISYKEFQKLYEGLEKDDFKAFMTAIYYHHDRKDDFTQDDIKAYCQKYYLKYLSEYLKEERDKVYSSQMRKLLFRNNMSSIKLDVKPSLWNKYVLLKGMLNKFDYTVSAGYEFAEENSNLEEKRLVNNINKNMKEQKFALKPAQKFMQENVNKNLVVIAPTGSGKTEAALLWLNGEKGFYTLPLKVSANDIYRRIKDDYNYKDVELLHSDAMQKYLEESTNAADSIYQIYEKAKLLSNPLTICTVDQLFKFVYRALGTEIFAATLKYSKVILDEVQSYDPHIIATIITGLKQITEMGGRFAIITAT
;
A
#
# COMPACT_ATOMS: atom_id res chain seq x y z
N MET A 1 -19.89 -24.96 -3.71
CA MET A 1 -18.45 -25.30 -3.49
C MET A 1 -17.86 -24.21 -2.61
N GLU A 2 -17.08 -24.59 -1.58
CA GLU A 2 -16.35 -23.59 -0.80
C GLU A 2 -15.23 -23.00 -1.67
N LEU A 3 -15.16 -21.67 -1.76
CA LEU A 3 -14.19 -20.95 -2.58
C LEU A 3 -13.14 -20.30 -1.70
N TYR A 4 -11.88 -20.38 -2.10
CA TYR A 4 -10.73 -19.93 -1.32
C TYR A 4 -10.05 -18.72 -1.97
N ALA A 5 -9.56 -17.80 -1.14
CA ALA A 5 -8.85 -16.60 -1.56
C ALA A 5 -7.39 -16.87 -1.95
N LYS A 6 -6.76 -17.82 -1.25
CA LYS A 6 -5.35 -18.18 -1.40
C LYS A 6 -5.16 -19.70 -1.30
N SER A 7 -4.02 -20.20 -1.82
CA SER A 7 -3.59 -21.56 -1.52
C SER A 7 -3.33 -21.71 -0.02
N LYS A 8 -3.61 -22.91 0.52
CA LYS A 8 -3.13 -23.27 1.85
C LYS A 8 -1.59 -23.16 1.82
N ALA A 9 -0.99 -22.54 2.83
CA ALA A 9 0.46 -22.56 2.96
C ALA A 9 0.91 -24.03 2.89
N LYS A 10 1.90 -24.32 2.02
CA LYS A 10 2.43 -25.69 1.90
C LYS A 10 3.05 -26.03 3.25
N GLN A 11 2.41 -26.91 4.01
CA GLN A 11 3.07 -27.49 5.15
C GLN A 11 4.23 -28.34 4.61
N LEU A 12 5.42 -27.99 5.04
CA LEU A 12 6.57 -28.83 4.85
C LEU A 12 6.34 -30.12 5.63
N SER A 13 6.57 -31.26 5.00
CA SER A 13 6.62 -32.53 5.72
C SER A 13 7.77 -32.51 6.74
N ILE A 14 7.70 -33.33 7.77
CA ILE A 14 8.76 -33.41 8.78
C ILE A 14 10.15 -33.58 8.10
N LYS A 15 10.24 -34.41 7.05
CA LYS A 15 11.48 -34.60 6.27
C LYS A 15 11.93 -33.33 5.53
N GLU A 16 10.98 -32.54 4.95
CA GLU A 16 11.30 -31.28 4.29
C GLU A 16 11.74 -30.21 5.30
N VAL A 17 11.15 -30.20 6.50
CA VAL A 17 11.57 -29.32 7.60
C VAL A 17 12.96 -29.68 8.10
N GLU A 18 13.24 -30.98 8.29
CA GLU A 18 14.55 -31.46 8.68
C GLU A 18 15.63 -31.14 7.64
N ALA A 19 15.36 -31.41 6.36
CA ALA A 19 16.28 -31.07 5.27
C ALA A 19 16.53 -29.56 5.13
N LEU A 20 15.49 -28.74 5.31
CA LEU A 20 15.63 -27.28 5.32
C LEU A 20 16.46 -26.81 6.51
N LYS A 21 16.25 -27.42 7.69
CA LYS A 21 17.01 -27.13 8.90
C LYS A 21 18.49 -27.44 8.70
N GLU A 22 18.84 -28.65 8.24
CA GLU A 22 20.23 -29.05 7.94
C GLU A 22 20.87 -28.08 6.93
N THR A 23 20.13 -27.68 5.88
CA THR A 23 20.63 -26.73 4.88
C THR A 23 20.89 -25.37 5.49
N LEU A 24 20.00 -24.87 6.35
CA LEU A 24 20.14 -23.56 7.01
C LEU A 24 21.21 -23.58 8.09
N GLU A 25 21.35 -24.67 8.85
CA GLU A 25 22.43 -24.86 9.82
C GLU A 25 23.80 -24.91 9.10
N SER A 26 23.92 -25.67 8.02
CA SER A 26 25.13 -25.71 7.19
C SER A 26 25.45 -24.34 6.56
N PHE A 27 24.42 -23.57 6.19
CA PHE A 27 24.59 -22.21 5.69
C PHE A 27 25.07 -21.26 6.79
N LEU A 28 24.51 -21.35 7.99
CA LEU A 28 24.98 -20.60 9.15
C LEU A 28 26.44 -20.89 9.49
N ASP A 29 26.82 -22.18 9.52
CA ASP A 29 28.20 -22.59 9.77
C ASP A 29 29.16 -22.02 8.70
N SER A 30 28.71 -21.93 7.45
CA SER A 30 29.49 -21.33 6.36
C SER A 30 29.69 -19.83 6.50
N LEU A 31 28.86 -19.17 7.30
CA LEU A 31 28.90 -17.74 7.61
C LEU A 31 29.51 -17.43 8.98
N GLU A 32 30.06 -18.47 9.67
CA GLU A 32 30.73 -18.28 10.95
C GLU A 32 31.86 -17.25 10.84
N GLY A 33 31.82 -16.25 11.71
CA GLY A 33 32.76 -15.11 11.68
C GLY A 33 32.44 -14.00 10.65
N ILE A 34 31.41 -14.16 9.80
CA ILE A 34 30.92 -13.15 8.87
C ILE A 34 29.71 -12.41 9.47
N LEU A 35 28.82 -13.15 10.14
CA LEU A 35 27.65 -12.61 10.80
C LEU A 35 27.98 -12.08 12.20
N THR A 36 27.32 -11.02 12.57
CA THR A 36 27.29 -10.61 13.98
C THR A 36 26.44 -11.60 14.80
N PRO A 37 26.70 -11.78 16.10
CA PRO A 37 25.90 -12.65 16.96
C PRO A 37 24.39 -12.33 16.91
N LYS A 38 24.02 -11.13 16.59
CA LYS A 38 22.66 -10.65 16.45
C LYS A 38 21.99 -11.12 15.16
N GLU A 39 22.71 -11.06 14.05
CA GLU A 39 22.24 -11.55 12.75
C GLU A 39 22.06 -13.08 12.78
N GLU A 40 22.99 -13.79 13.40
CA GLU A 40 22.89 -15.22 13.63
C GLU A 40 21.63 -15.58 14.45
N GLN A 41 21.38 -14.88 15.54
CA GLN A 41 20.21 -15.09 16.39
C GLN A 41 18.90 -14.83 15.64
N ILE A 42 18.87 -13.86 14.74
CA ILE A 42 17.72 -13.57 13.88
C ILE A 42 17.43 -14.74 12.93
N ILE A 43 18.44 -15.30 12.29
CA ILE A 43 18.29 -16.43 11.39
C ILE A 43 17.81 -17.66 12.16
N ILE A 44 18.39 -17.95 13.33
CA ILE A 44 17.95 -19.07 14.20
C ILE A 44 16.47 -18.93 14.57
N GLN A 45 16.01 -17.74 14.92
CA GLN A 45 14.60 -17.50 15.24
C GLN A 45 13.67 -17.73 14.04
N GLN A 46 14.09 -17.38 12.81
CA GLN A 46 13.32 -17.67 11.60
C GLN A 46 13.21 -19.17 11.33
N ILE A 47 14.29 -19.89 11.56
CA ILE A 47 14.30 -21.36 11.47
C ILE A 47 13.30 -21.97 12.46
N GLN A 48 13.32 -21.52 13.73
CA GLN A 48 12.39 -21.97 14.77
C GLN A 48 10.94 -21.64 14.43
N LYS A 49 10.68 -20.49 13.81
CA LYS A 49 9.35 -20.10 13.37
C LYS A 49 8.80 -20.99 12.25
N ILE A 50 9.65 -21.35 11.28
CA ILE A 50 9.29 -22.30 10.22
C ILE A 50 8.94 -23.66 10.83
N GLN A 51 9.67 -24.12 11.87
CA GLN A 51 9.43 -25.36 12.58
C GLN A 51 8.11 -25.35 13.39
N ASN A 52 7.72 -24.19 13.92
CA ASN A 52 6.56 -24.02 14.80
C ASN A 52 5.30 -23.56 14.06
N GLN A 53 5.29 -23.49 12.71
CA GLN A 53 4.10 -23.10 11.95
C GLN A 53 2.93 -24.05 12.25
N LYS A 54 1.94 -23.53 13.00
CA LYS A 54 0.66 -24.22 13.19
C LYS A 54 -0.11 -24.27 11.87
N GLU A 55 -1.00 -25.28 11.72
CA GLU A 55 -1.93 -25.34 10.61
C GLU A 55 -2.80 -24.08 10.58
N GLU A 56 -2.49 -23.14 9.70
CA GLU A 56 -3.40 -22.05 9.42
C GLU A 56 -4.57 -22.56 8.58
N LYS A 57 -5.78 -22.27 9.04
CA LYS A 57 -7.00 -22.53 8.27
C LYS A 57 -6.94 -21.72 6.97
N GLN A 58 -7.12 -22.39 5.85
CA GLN A 58 -7.17 -21.73 4.55
C GLN A 58 -8.33 -20.73 4.53
N LYS A 59 -8.04 -19.46 4.24
CA LYS A 59 -9.02 -18.38 4.23
C LYS A 59 -9.94 -18.50 3.01
N THR A 60 -11.23 -18.47 3.24
CA THR A 60 -12.23 -18.45 2.16
C THR A 60 -12.24 -17.10 1.44
N LEU A 61 -12.76 -17.09 0.20
CA LEU A 61 -12.93 -15.86 -0.56
C LEU A 61 -13.85 -14.86 0.15
N LYS A 62 -14.89 -15.37 0.82
CA LYS A 62 -15.85 -14.54 1.56
C LYS A 62 -15.23 -13.92 2.82
N GLU A 63 -14.49 -14.70 3.60
CA GLU A 63 -13.75 -14.19 4.76
C GLU A 63 -12.76 -13.11 4.35
N HIS A 64 -12.04 -13.30 3.23
CA HIS A 64 -11.10 -12.30 2.72
C HIS A 64 -11.78 -11.00 2.30
N GLU A 65 -12.88 -11.08 1.55
CA GLU A 65 -13.70 -9.93 1.17
C GLU A 65 -14.17 -9.13 2.39
N GLU A 66 -14.72 -9.83 3.40
CA GLU A 66 -15.23 -9.22 4.63
C GLU A 66 -14.13 -8.51 5.43
N ASP A 67 -12.94 -9.12 5.52
CA ASP A 67 -11.82 -8.53 6.26
C ASP A 67 -11.27 -7.27 5.55
N ILE A 68 -11.20 -7.27 4.22
CA ILE A 68 -10.78 -6.07 3.47
C ILE A 68 -11.80 -4.94 3.65
N VAL A 69 -13.09 -5.25 3.60
CA VAL A 69 -14.13 -4.24 3.82
C VAL A 69 -14.06 -3.70 5.25
N LYS A 70 -13.92 -4.55 6.27
CA LYS A 70 -13.73 -4.12 7.67
C LYS A 70 -12.50 -3.23 7.83
N CYS A 71 -11.39 -3.59 7.22
CA CYS A 71 -10.17 -2.78 7.22
C CYS A 71 -10.41 -1.39 6.61
N ALA A 72 -11.10 -1.31 5.46
CA ALA A 72 -11.45 -0.06 4.81
C ALA A 72 -12.42 0.79 5.64
N GLU A 73 -13.43 0.18 6.24
CA GLU A 73 -14.37 0.87 7.14
C GLU A 73 -13.68 1.41 8.40
N ALA A 74 -12.76 0.62 8.98
CA ALA A 74 -11.92 1.07 10.10
C ALA A 74 -11.07 2.28 9.71
N PHE A 75 -10.45 2.24 8.53
CA PHE A 75 -9.71 3.37 7.99
C PHE A 75 -10.58 4.62 7.84
N PHE A 76 -11.77 4.51 7.27
CA PHE A 76 -12.64 5.67 7.07
C PHE A 76 -13.18 6.28 8.37
N ARG A 77 -13.22 5.55 9.48
CA ARG A 77 -13.53 6.15 10.80
C ARG A 77 -12.51 7.21 11.21
N GLY A 78 -11.21 7.00 10.93
CA GLY A 78 -10.15 7.95 11.24
C GLY A 78 -9.89 8.99 10.14
N TYR A 79 -9.86 8.54 8.89
CA TYR A 79 -9.42 9.35 7.74
C TYR A 79 -10.55 9.74 6.79
N GLY A 80 -11.79 9.36 7.05
CA GLY A 80 -12.93 9.61 6.15
C GLY A 80 -13.17 11.07 5.81
N LYS A 81 -12.76 12.01 6.67
CA LYS A 81 -12.86 13.46 6.42
C LYS A 81 -12.05 13.96 5.20
N TYR A 82 -11.08 13.20 4.73
CA TYR A 82 -10.26 13.51 3.56
C TYR A 82 -10.84 12.99 2.25
N PHE A 83 -11.98 12.28 2.30
CA PHE A 83 -12.59 11.61 1.16
C PHE A 83 -14.03 12.10 0.97
N THR A 84 -14.43 12.27 -0.29
CA THR A 84 -15.84 12.50 -0.63
C THR A 84 -16.67 11.24 -0.43
N GLU A 85 -17.98 11.35 -0.30
CA GLU A 85 -18.86 10.17 -0.17
C GLU A 85 -18.77 9.26 -1.40
N ILE A 86 -18.66 9.81 -2.60
CA ILE A 86 -18.46 9.05 -3.83
C ILE A 86 -17.15 8.23 -3.76
N GLU A 87 -16.06 8.84 -3.35
CA GLU A 87 -14.77 8.14 -3.20
C GLU A 87 -14.86 6.99 -2.20
N LYS A 88 -15.48 7.21 -1.04
CA LYS A 88 -15.67 6.15 -0.02
C LYS A 88 -16.48 4.98 -0.57
N ILE A 89 -17.61 5.27 -1.21
CA ILE A 89 -18.49 4.25 -1.79
C ILE A 89 -17.75 3.46 -2.86
N LEU A 90 -17.04 4.12 -3.77
CA LEU A 90 -16.31 3.45 -4.84
C LEU A 90 -15.15 2.60 -4.31
N ILE A 91 -14.41 3.08 -3.31
CA ILE A 91 -13.33 2.31 -2.68
C ILE A 91 -13.89 1.06 -1.98
N LEU A 92 -14.96 1.21 -1.16
CA LEU A 92 -15.60 0.07 -0.49
C LEU A 92 -16.15 -0.94 -1.50
N GLN A 93 -16.72 -0.46 -2.60
CA GLN A 93 -17.23 -1.33 -3.64
C GLN A 93 -16.10 -2.04 -4.41
N ALA A 94 -14.98 -1.37 -4.64
CA ALA A 94 -13.79 -2.01 -5.20
C ALA A 94 -13.27 -3.12 -4.28
N CYS A 95 -13.23 -2.88 -2.96
CA CYS A 95 -12.87 -3.89 -1.96
C CYS A 95 -13.77 -5.13 -2.01
N ARG A 96 -15.07 -4.96 -2.26
CA ARG A 96 -16.02 -6.08 -2.40
C ARG A 96 -15.86 -6.87 -3.69
N GLN A 97 -15.51 -6.20 -4.77
CA GLN A 97 -15.64 -6.78 -6.13
C GLN A 97 -14.32 -7.18 -6.78
N HIS A 98 -13.16 -6.71 -6.28
CA HIS A 98 -11.88 -6.92 -6.96
C HIS A 98 -11.50 -8.39 -7.13
N ASP A 99 -11.93 -9.24 -6.23
CA ASP A 99 -11.59 -10.65 -6.17
C ASP A 99 -12.70 -11.60 -6.67
N TRP A 100 -13.80 -11.09 -7.19
CA TRP A 100 -14.87 -11.93 -7.76
C TRP A 100 -14.34 -12.91 -8.80
N GLY A 101 -13.33 -12.52 -9.58
CA GLY A 101 -12.69 -13.37 -10.56
C GLY A 101 -11.99 -14.60 -9.99
N LYS A 102 -11.74 -14.67 -8.67
CA LYS A 102 -11.25 -15.88 -8.00
C LYS A 102 -12.32 -16.97 -7.89
N ALA A 103 -13.61 -16.62 -8.03
CA ALA A 103 -14.71 -17.57 -8.11
C ALA A 103 -14.76 -18.30 -9.46
N ASN A 104 -13.63 -18.80 -9.95
CA ASN A 104 -13.55 -19.59 -11.18
C ASN A 104 -12.86 -20.94 -10.95
N LEU A 105 -13.26 -21.94 -11.69
CA LEU A 105 -12.81 -23.32 -11.53
C LEU A 105 -11.28 -23.47 -11.65
N ILE A 106 -10.68 -22.78 -12.62
CA ILE A 106 -9.24 -22.89 -12.89
C ILE A 106 -8.41 -22.25 -11.77
N PHE A 107 -8.83 -21.10 -11.24
CA PHE A 107 -8.18 -20.51 -10.06
C PHE A 107 -8.33 -21.43 -8.85
N GLN A 108 -9.55 -21.90 -8.58
CA GLN A 108 -9.83 -22.77 -7.43
C GLN A 108 -9.05 -24.09 -7.50
N SER A 109 -8.80 -24.62 -8.70
CA SER A 109 -7.98 -25.82 -8.85
C SER A 109 -6.51 -25.60 -8.49
N LYS A 110 -6.01 -24.36 -8.54
CA LYS A 110 -4.63 -24.04 -8.13
C LYS A 110 -4.49 -23.88 -6.63
N VAL A 111 -5.55 -23.43 -5.96
CA VAL A 111 -5.54 -23.17 -4.52
C VAL A 111 -6.16 -24.30 -3.68
N CYS A 112 -6.95 -25.20 -4.29
CA CYS A 112 -7.60 -26.30 -3.61
C CYS A 112 -7.35 -27.64 -4.34
N ARG A 113 -6.63 -28.56 -3.68
CA ARG A 113 -6.27 -29.87 -4.25
C ARG A 113 -7.50 -30.69 -4.64
N LYS A 114 -8.55 -30.70 -3.81
CA LYS A 114 -9.79 -31.43 -4.11
C LYS A 114 -10.44 -30.98 -5.44
N VAL A 115 -10.40 -29.66 -5.72
CA VAL A 115 -10.91 -29.14 -6.99
C VAL A 115 -10.01 -29.57 -8.15
N ARG A 116 -8.69 -29.51 -7.97
CA ARG A 116 -7.71 -29.92 -8.99
C ARG A 116 -7.83 -31.40 -9.36
N ASP A 117 -8.03 -32.27 -8.38
CA ASP A 117 -8.10 -33.72 -8.59
C ASP A 117 -9.36 -34.11 -9.39
N ASN A 118 -10.40 -33.27 -9.38
CA ASN A 118 -11.62 -33.45 -10.14
C ASN A 118 -11.57 -32.89 -11.58
N LEU A 119 -10.48 -32.21 -11.97
CA LEU A 119 -10.33 -31.71 -13.34
C LEU A 119 -9.80 -32.80 -14.28
N SER A 120 -10.26 -32.79 -15.52
CA SER A 120 -9.69 -33.58 -16.61
C SER A 120 -8.24 -33.12 -16.94
N GLU A 121 -7.44 -34.01 -17.52
CA GLU A 121 -6.04 -33.64 -17.88
C GLU A 121 -5.94 -32.45 -18.85
N PRO A 122 -6.83 -32.26 -19.84
CA PRO A 122 -6.85 -31.03 -20.63
C PRO A 122 -7.15 -29.77 -19.80
N GLU A 123 -8.08 -29.85 -18.83
CA GLU A 123 -8.46 -28.69 -18.00
C GLU A 123 -7.34 -28.26 -17.06
N LYS A 124 -6.52 -29.20 -16.54
CA LYS A 124 -5.35 -28.91 -15.70
C LYS A 124 -4.29 -28.07 -16.43
N LYS A 125 -4.29 -28.08 -17.77
CA LYS A 125 -3.33 -27.36 -18.62
C LYS A 125 -3.84 -25.97 -19.08
N ILE A 126 -5.07 -25.59 -18.72
CA ILE A 126 -5.65 -24.32 -19.15
C ILE A 126 -4.94 -23.16 -18.45
N SER A 127 -4.53 -22.18 -19.25
CA SER A 127 -3.99 -20.93 -18.74
C SER A 127 -5.08 -20.13 -18.01
N GLN A 128 -4.76 -19.66 -16.81
CA GLN A 128 -5.65 -18.84 -16.03
C GLN A 128 -5.69 -17.42 -16.58
N ILE A 129 -6.90 -16.90 -16.79
CA ILE A 129 -7.10 -15.46 -16.98
C ILE A 129 -6.95 -14.77 -15.61
N PRO A 130 -6.20 -13.66 -15.51
CA PRO A 130 -6.04 -12.92 -14.26
C PRO A 130 -7.40 -12.58 -13.64
N HIS A 131 -7.55 -12.85 -12.35
CA HIS A 131 -8.84 -12.70 -11.68
C HIS A 131 -9.34 -11.24 -11.67
N GLY A 132 -8.45 -10.25 -11.66
CA GLY A 132 -8.83 -8.85 -11.80
C GLY A 132 -9.57 -8.55 -13.10
N PHE A 133 -9.17 -9.21 -14.22
CA PHE A 133 -9.85 -9.08 -15.49
C PHE A 133 -11.27 -9.66 -15.42
N LEU A 134 -11.40 -10.86 -14.84
CA LEU A 134 -12.69 -11.51 -14.66
C LEU A 134 -13.62 -10.71 -13.75
N SER A 135 -13.09 -10.19 -12.64
CA SER A 135 -13.83 -9.33 -11.72
C SER A 135 -14.38 -8.10 -12.43
N ALA A 136 -13.54 -7.37 -13.14
CA ALA A 136 -13.94 -6.15 -13.84
C ALA A 136 -15.02 -6.40 -14.90
N VAL A 137 -14.89 -7.45 -15.74
CA VAL A 137 -15.89 -7.74 -16.78
C VAL A 137 -17.20 -8.28 -16.22
N SER A 138 -17.28 -8.64 -14.96
CA SER A 138 -18.51 -9.08 -14.28
C SER A 138 -19.36 -7.93 -13.77
N ILE A 139 -18.84 -6.70 -13.76
CA ILE A 139 -19.53 -5.53 -13.24
C ILE A 139 -20.33 -4.85 -14.34
N SER A 140 -21.65 -4.75 -14.17
CA SER A 140 -22.52 -4.04 -15.09
C SER A 140 -22.46 -2.53 -14.87
N TYR A 141 -22.37 -1.75 -15.95
CA TYR A 141 -22.49 -0.28 -15.85
C TYR A 141 -23.82 0.16 -15.22
N LYS A 142 -24.92 -0.57 -15.49
CA LYS A 142 -26.24 -0.29 -14.88
C LYS A 142 -26.24 -0.53 -13.37
N GLU A 143 -25.56 -1.58 -12.90
CA GLU A 143 -25.40 -1.87 -11.47
C GLU A 143 -24.51 -0.82 -10.81
N PHE A 144 -23.41 -0.46 -11.46
CA PHE A 144 -22.52 0.61 -11.00
C PHE A 144 -23.27 1.93 -10.81
N GLN A 145 -24.10 2.35 -11.76
CA GLN A 145 -24.87 3.60 -11.65
C GLN A 145 -25.85 3.64 -10.47
N LYS A 146 -26.27 2.47 -9.96
CA LYS A 146 -27.15 2.38 -8.80
C LYS A 146 -26.44 2.54 -7.47
N LEU A 147 -25.11 2.52 -7.45
CA LEU A 147 -24.33 2.61 -6.21
C LEU A 147 -24.50 3.97 -5.53
N TYR A 148 -24.59 5.03 -6.33
CA TYR A 148 -24.77 6.37 -5.83
C TYR A 148 -25.28 7.31 -6.93
N GLU A 149 -26.15 8.26 -6.57
CA GLU A 149 -26.63 9.30 -7.50
C GLU A 149 -25.48 10.23 -7.92
N GLY A 150 -25.39 10.54 -9.20
CA GLY A 150 -24.35 11.42 -9.74
C GLY A 150 -23.07 10.72 -10.22
N LEU A 151 -23.00 9.37 -10.18
CA LEU A 151 -21.88 8.65 -10.78
C LEU A 151 -21.82 8.84 -12.29
N GLU A 152 -20.63 9.23 -12.76
CA GLU A 152 -20.36 9.52 -14.16
C GLU A 152 -19.66 8.36 -14.88
N LYS A 153 -19.58 8.48 -16.22
CA LYS A 153 -18.83 7.50 -17.05
C LYS A 153 -17.36 7.44 -16.70
N ASP A 154 -16.77 8.56 -16.30
CA ASP A 154 -15.36 8.63 -15.93
C ASP A 154 -15.09 7.94 -14.57
N ASP A 155 -16.03 7.99 -13.63
CA ASP A 155 -15.96 7.19 -12.40
C ASP A 155 -15.96 5.69 -12.70
N PHE A 156 -16.83 5.25 -13.61
CA PHE A 156 -16.86 3.86 -14.04
C PHE A 156 -15.58 3.42 -14.74
N LYS A 157 -15.01 4.26 -15.61
CA LYS A 157 -13.73 3.95 -16.26
C LYS A 157 -12.60 3.78 -15.24
N ALA A 158 -12.50 4.72 -14.29
CA ALA A 158 -11.48 4.66 -13.23
C ALA A 158 -11.68 3.40 -12.38
N PHE A 159 -12.91 3.12 -11.95
CA PHE A 159 -13.29 1.97 -11.14
C PHE A 159 -12.97 0.64 -11.83
N MET A 160 -13.43 0.46 -13.07
CA MET A 160 -13.14 -0.73 -13.87
C MET A 160 -11.65 -0.94 -14.07
N THR A 161 -10.91 0.14 -14.37
CA THR A 161 -9.47 0.08 -14.61
C THR A 161 -8.72 -0.27 -13.32
N ALA A 162 -9.15 0.25 -12.18
CA ALA A 162 -8.57 -0.06 -10.88
C ALA A 162 -8.69 -1.54 -10.54
N ILE A 163 -9.88 -2.13 -10.72
CA ILE A 163 -10.13 -3.56 -10.48
C ILE A 163 -9.42 -4.42 -11.51
N TYR A 164 -9.47 -4.05 -12.79
CA TYR A 164 -8.88 -4.83 -13.88
C TYR A 164 -7.37 -5.03 -13.69
N TYR A 165 -6.66 -3.99 -13.27
CA TYR A 165 -5.21 -3.96 -13.12
C TYR A 165 -4.72 -3.94 -11.66
N HIS A 166 -5.51 -4.42 -10.69
CA HIS A 166 -5.08 -4.28 -9.30
C HIS A 166 -3.80 -5.06 -8.96
N HIS A 167 -3.50 -6.16 -9.66
CA HIS A 167 -2.24 -6.88 -9.54
C HIS A 167 -1.35 -6.80 -10.78
N ASP A 168 -1.91 -6.90 -11.97
CA ASP A 168 -1.14 -7.03 -13.21
C ASP A 168 -1.64 -6.05 -14.28
N ARG A 169 -0.73 -5.62 -15.16
CA ARG A 169 -1.05 -4.78 -16.33
C ARG A 169 -0.88 -5.53 -17.67
N LYS A 170 -0.49 -6.79 -17.64
CA LYS A 170 -0.40 -7.62 -18.86
C LYS A 170 -1.81 -7.98 -19.33
N ASP A 171 -2.11 -7.68 -20.56
CA ASP A 171 -3.41 -7.90 -21.18
C ASP A 171 -3.20 -8.52 -22.58
N ASP A 172 -2.99 -9.84 -22.59
CA ASP A 172 -2.76 -10.63 -23.80
C ASP A 172 -4.03 -11.37 -24.26
N PHE A 173 -5.20 -11.12 -23.62
CA PHE A 173 -6.44 -11.82 -23.91
C PHE A 173 -7.39 -10.99 -24.76
N THR A 174 -8.00 -11.63 -25.76
CA THR A 174 -9.08 -11.01 -26.54
C THR A 174 -10.40 -11.01 -25.79
N GLN A 175 -11.38 -10.20 -26.26
CA GLN A 175 -12.73 -10.21 -25.68
C GLN A 175 -13.42 -11.57 -25.82
N ASP A 176 -13.16 -12.27 -26.93
CA ASP A 176 -13.75 -13.59 -27.22
C ASP A 176 -13.13 -14.67 -26.34
N ASP A 177 -11.81 -14.63 -26.10
CA ASP A 177 -11.14 -15.53 -25.16
C ASP A 177 -11.74 -15.40 -23.75
N ILE A 178 -11.89 -14.18 -23.26
CA ILE A 178 -12.49 -13.91 -21.94
C ILE A 178 -13.92 -14.40 -21.91
N LYS A 179 -14.73 -14.15 -22.95
CA LYS A 179 -16.12 -14.58 -23.00
C LYS A 179 -16.24 -16.11 -22.98
N ALA A 180 -15.49 -16.80 -23.81
CA ALA A 180 -15.49 -18.27 -23.88
C ALA A 180 -15.02 -18.90 -22.56
N TYR A 181 -13.95 -18.37 -21.95
CA TYR A 181 -13.47 -18.80 -20.64
C TYR A 181 -14.53 -18.61 -19.55
N CYS A 182 -15.18 -17.44 -19.52
CA CYS A 182 -16.19 -17.12 -18.51
C CYS A 182 -17.40 -18.05 -18.59
N GLN A 183 -17.88 -18.34 -19.77
CA GLN A 183 -19.02 -19.26 -19.95
C GLN A 183 -18.72 -20.66 -19.41
N LYS A 184 -17.50 -21.15 -19.61
CA LYS A 184 -17.13 -22.52 -19.25
C LYS A 184 -16.68 -22.67 -17.79
N TYR A 185 -15.92 -21.71 -17.27
CA TYR A 185 -15.18 -21.89 -16.02
C TYR A 185 -15.50 -20.89 -14.92
N TYR A 186 -16.35 -19.87 -15.20
CA TYR A 186 -16.53 -18.77 -14.26
C TYR A 186 -17.97 -18.47 -13.87
N LEU A 187 -18.87 -18.22 -14.82
CA LEU A 187 -20.21 -17.68 -14.54
C LEU A 187 -21.03 -18.51 -13.55
N LYS A 188 -20.98 -19.84 -13.67
CA LYS A 188 -21.65 -20.74 -12.73
C LYS A 188 -21.17 -20.54 -11.29
N TYR A 189 -19.86 -20.49 -11.09
CA TYR A 189 -19.25 -20.36 -9.76
C TYR A 189 -19.44 -18.98 -9.17
N LEU A 190 -19.41 -17.94 -10.02
CA LEU A 190 -19.73 -16.58 -9.61
C LEU A 190 -21.18 -16.47 -9.16
N SER A 191 -22.14 -17.08 -9.88
CA SER A 191 -23.53 -17.10 -9.51
C SER A 191 -23.76 -17.79 -8.16
N GLU A 192 -23.13 -18.93 -7.94
CA GLU A 192 -23.15 -19.64 -6.64
C GLU A 192 -22.58 -18.77 -5.51
N TYR A 193 -21.45 -18.06 -5.78
CA TYR A 193 -20.79 -17.20 -4.81
C TYR A 193 -21.64 -15.99 -4.42
N LEU A 194 -22.20 -15.30 -5.40
CA LEU A 194 -23.03 -14.11 -5.20
C LEU A 194 -24.46 -14.46 -4.73
N LYS A 195 -24.88 -15.73 -4.85
CA LYS A 195 -26.25 -16.19 -4.67
C LYS A 195 -27.24 -15.43 -5.58
N GLU A 196 -26.77 -15.07 -6.78
CA GLU A 196 -27.50 -14.33 -7.80
C GLU A 196 -27.11 -14.86 -9.16
N GLU A 197 -28.09 -15.10 -10.03
CA GLU A 197 -27.85 -15.63 -11.37
C GLU A 197 -27.08 -14.63 -12.24
N ARG A 198 -25.94 -15.08 -12.77
CA ARG A 198 -25.07 -14.35 -13.69
C ARG A 198 -24.92 -15.15 -14.99
N ASP A 199 -25.59 -14.69 -16.04
CA ASP A 199 -25.67 -15.35 -17.34
C ASP A 199 -24.62 -14.87 -18.34
N LYS A 200 -23.98 -13.73 -18.06
CA LYS A 200 -23.03 -13.08 -19.00
C LYS A 200 -21.98 -12.24 -18.31
N VAL A 201 -20.93 -11.94 -19.03
CA VAL A 201 -19.91 -10.95 -18.71
C VAL A 201 -19.96 -9.78 -19.70
N TYR A 202 -19.49 -8.64 -19.26
CA TYR A 202 -19.52 -7.38 -20.03
C TYR A 202 -18.17 -7.12 -20.69
N SER A 203 -17.64 -8.10 -21.42
CA SER A 203 -16.29 -8.02 -22.03
C SER A 203 -16.12 -6.82 -22.98
N SER A 204 -17.19 -6.33 -23.61
CA SER A 204 -17.16 -5.11 -24.42
C SER A 204 -16.77 -3.85 -23.62
N GLN A 205 -16.94 -3.84 -22.28
CA GLN A 205 -16.57 -2.75 -21.42
C GLN A 205 -15.04 -2.59 -21.28
N MET A 206 -14.24 -3.61 -21.63
CA MET A 206 -12.78 -3.50 -21.73
C MET A 206 -12.33 -2.34 -22.62
N ARG A 207 -13.15 -1.97 -23.62
CA ARG A 207 -12.88 -0.77 -24.47
C ARG A 207 -12.97 0.55 -23.69
N LYS A 208 -13.54 0.54 -22.50
CA LYS A 208 -13.71 1.73 -21.64
C LYS A 208 -12.59 1.89 -20.64
N LEU A 209 -11.65 0.94 -20.53
CA LEU A 209 -10.49 1.08 -19.67
C LEU A 209 -9.66 2.30 -20.07
N LEU A 210 -9.03 2.94 -19.08
CA LEU A 210 -8.20 4.14 -19.30
C LEU A 210 -7.00 3.85 -20.20
N PHE A 211 -6.47 2.65 -20.12
CA PHE A 211 -5.38 2.17 -20.96
C PHE A 211 -5.55 0.66 -21.17
N ARG A 212 -4.99 0.18 -22.25
CA ARG A 212 -4.85 -1.26 -22.54
C ARG A 212 -3.40 -1.51 -22.94
N ASN A 213 -2.92 -2.71 -22.59
CA ASN A 213 -1.58 -3.17 -22.88
C ASN A 213 -0.45 -2.51 -22.10
N ASN A 214 0.66 -3.19 -22.04
CA ASN A 214 1.94 -2.92 -21.42
C ASN A 214 2.22 -1.46 -20.99
N MET A 215 2.99 -1.33 -19.92
CA MET A 215 3.40 -0.05 -19.31
C MET A 215 3.93 1.00 -20.29
N SER A 216 4.45 0.56 -21.46
CA SER A 216 4.90 1.44 -22.55
C SER A 216 3.78 2.23 -23.24
N SER A 217 2.52 1.90 -22.99
CA SER A 217 1.36 2.50 -23.65
C SER A 217 0.40 3.25 -22.69
N ILE A 218 0.82 3.58 -21.48
CA ILE A 218 0.05 4.53 -20.64
C ILE A 218 0.09 5.86 -21.37
N LYS A 219 -1.00 6.17 -22.07
CA LYS A 219 -1.10 7.40 -22.81
C LYS A 219 -1.01 8.57 -21.84
N LEU A 220 -0.10 9.49 -22.13
CA LEU A 220 0.05 10.73 -21.38
C LEU A 220 -1.17 11.66 -21.53
N ASP A 221 -2.07 11.35 -22.46
CA ASP A 221 -3.27 12.12 -22.80
C ASP A 221 -4.49 11.82 -21.92
N VAL A 222 -4.38 10.93 -20.93
CA VAL A 222 -5.45 10.74 -19.93
C VAL A 222 -5.58 12.02 -19.10
N LYS A 223 -6.79 12.59 -19.06
CA LYS A 223 -7.08 13.78 -18.25
C LYS A 223 -6.58 13.60 -16.81
N PRO A 224 -5.87 14.57 -16.23
CA PRO A 224 -5.32 14.45 -14.87
C PRO A 224 -6.37 14.05 -13.82
N SER A 225 -7.57 14.62 -13.87
CA SER A 225 -8.66 14.29 -12.95
C SER A 225 -9.08 12.82 -13.03
N LEU A 226 -9.16 12.28 -14.23
CA LEU A 226 -9.52 10.86 -14.45
C LEU A 226 -8.38 9.93 -14.02
N TRP A 227 -7.13 10.31 -14.28
CA TRP A 227 -5.95 9.61 -13.80
C TRP A 227 -5.92 9.57 -12.26
N ASN A 228 -6.17 10.71 -11.60
CA ASN A 228 -6.19 10.82 -10.15
C ASN A 228 -7.30 9.96 -9.51
N LYS A 229 -8.49 9.89 -10.14
CA LYS A 229 -9.56 8.97 -9.71
C LYS A 229 -9.10 7.50 -9.75
N TYR A 230 -8.48 7.08 -10.84
CA TYR A 230 -7.93 5.72 -10.98
C TYR A 230 -6.86 5.42 -9.92
N VAL A 231 -5.89 6.33 -9.77
CA VAL A 231 -4.79 6.21 -8.81
C VAL A 231 -5.33 6.08 -7.39
N LEU A 232 -6.33 6.89 -7.03
CA LEU A 232 -6.96 6.83 -5.73
C LEU A 232 -7.64 5.48 -5.48
N LEU A 233 -8.50 5.06 -6.41
CA LEU A 233 -9.25 3.80 -6.26
C LEU A 233 -8.33 2.60 -6.18
N LYS A 234 -7.36 2.49 -7.09
CA LYS A 234 -6.41 1.38 -7.11
C LYS A 234 -5.46 1.42 -5.91
N GLY A 235 -4.94 2.61 -5.57
CA GLY A 235 -4.00 2.76 -4.47
C GLY A 235 -4.63 2.38 -3.13
N MET A 236 -5.87 2.81 -2.88
CA MET A 236 -6.59 2.45 -1.66
C MET A 236 -7.02 0.98 -1.65
N LEU A 237 -7.50 0.44 -2.77
CA LEU A 237 -7.78 -0.98 -2.90
C LEU A 237 -6.54 -1.83 -2.55
N ASN A 238 -5.40 -1.53 -3.17
CA ASN A 238 -4.17 -2.26 -2.94
C ASN A 238 -3.66 -2.09 -1.50
N LYS A 239 -3.85 -0.91 -0.90
CA LYS A 239 -3.48 -0.69 0.50
C LYS A 239 -4.25 -1.63 1.44
N PHE A 240 -5.56 -1.75 1.27
CA PHE A 240 -6.38 -2.62 2.10
C PHE A 240 -6.14 -4.11 1.82
N ASP A 241 -6.07 -4.50 0.54
CA ASP A 241 -5.81 -5.89 0.18
C ASP A 241 -4.44 -6.35 0.69
N TYR A 242 -3.39 -5.57 0.50
CA TYR A 242 -2.04 -5.92 0.98
C TYR A 242 -1.97 -5.97 2.50
N THR A 243 -2.63 -5.03 3.20
CA THR A 243 -2.74 -5.02 4.66
C THR A 243 -3.33 -6.33 5.19
N VAL A 244 -4.53 -6.69 4.71
CA VAL A 244 -5.23 -7.91 5.11
C VAL A 244 -4.50 -9.17 4.64
N SER A 245 -3.87 -9.11 3.47
CA SER A 245 -3.06 -10.20 2.92
C SER A 245 -1.78 -10.47 3.70
N ALA A 246 -1.23 -9.44 4.34
CA ALA A 246 -0.09 -9.55 5.25
C ALA A 246 -0.50 -9.95 6.69
N GLY A 247 -1.81 -10.12 6.95
CA GLY A 247 -2.33 -10.52 8.26
C GLY A 247 -2.57 -9.37 9.22
N TYR A 248 -2.55 -8.12 8.74
CA TYR A 248 -2.84 -6.96 9.58
C TYR A 248 -4.33 -6.60 9.53
N GLU A 249 -4.86 -6.13 10.65
CA GLU A 249 -6.26 -5.72 10.78
C GLU A 249 -6.49 -4.27 10.31
N PHE A 250 -5.50 -3.39 10.51
CA PHE A 250 -5.60 -1.96 10.25
C PHE A 250 -4.59 -1.50 9.21
N ALA A 251 -5.05 -0.70 8.25
CA ALA A 251 -4.21 -0.12 7.20
C ALA A 251 -3.36 1.07 7.69
N GLU A 252 -3.72 1.66 8.82
CA GLU A 252 -2.98 2.73 9.47
C GLU A 252 -2.75 2.38 10.94
N GLU A 253 -1.53 2.59 11.40
CA GLU A 253 -1.19 2.44 12.81
C GLU A 253 -1.75 3.61 13.61
N ASN A 254 -2.35 3.29 14.76
CA ASN A 254 -2.79 4.22 15.81
C ASN A 254 -3.16 5.62 15.35
N SER A 255 -4.32 5.75 14.77
CA SER A 255 -4.85 7.03 14.29
C SER A 255 -5.42 7.91 15.43
N ASN A 256 -4.80 7.97 16.58
CA ASN A 256 -5.09 9.02 17.56
C ASN A 256 -4.54 10.36 17.03
N LEU A 257 -4.96 10.73 15.82
CA LEU A 257 -4.70 12.03 15.20
C LEU A 257 -5.11 13.19 16.11
N GLU A 258 -6.09 12.96 17.00
CA GLU A 258 -6.57 13.94 17.97
C GLU A 258 -5.56 14.21 19.11
N GLU A 259 -4.74 13.25 19.48
CA GLU A 259 -3.81 13.41 20.61
C GLU A 259 -2.60 14.29 20.31
N LYS A 260 -2.26 14.52 19.03
CA LYS A 260 -1.10 15.34 18.59
C LYS A 260 0.18 15.03 19.38
N ARG A 261 0.44 13.76 19.67
CA ARG A 261 1.54 13.31 20.54
C ARG A 261 2.89 13.91 20.17
N LEU A 262 3.24 13.89 18.87
CA LEU A 262 4.51 14.47 18.42
C LEU A 262 4.61 15.96 18.75
N VAL A 263 3.57 16.74 18.45
CA VAL A 263 3.52 18.17 18.73
C VAL A 263 3.63 18.44 20.24
N ASN A 264 2.92 17.66 21.04
CA ASN A 264 2.96 17.77 22.50
C ASN A 264 4.35 17.45 23.06
N ASN A 265 5.01 16.40 22.54
CA ASN A 265 6.35 16.01 22.94
C ASN A 265 7.40 17.06 22.56
N ILE A 266 7.32 17.63 21.35
CA ILE A 266 8.18 18.74 20.93
C ILE A 266 7.98 19.95 21.85
N ASN A 267 6.75 20.35 22.12
CA ASN A 267 6.45 21.49 22.99
C ASN A 267 6.94 21.25 24.42
N LYS A 268 6.84 20.02 24.93
CA LYS A 268 7.37 19.63 26.23
C LYS A 268 8.89 19.75 26.27
N ASN A 269 9.58 19.16 25.31
CA ASN A 269 11.05 19.23 25.17
C ASN A 269 11.53 20.69 25.12
N MET A 270 10.89 21.54 24.32
CA MET A 270 11.22 22.97 24.22
C MET A 270 11.05 23.71 25.58
N LYS A 271 9.97 23.39 26.33
CA LYS A 271 9.77 23.97 27.66
C LYS A 271 10.82 23.56 28.66
N GLU A 272 11.19 22.28 28.69
CA GLU A 272 12.23 21.72 29.55
C GLU A 272 13.59 22.38 29.30
N GLN A 273 13.89 22.65 28.01
CA GLN A 273 15.11 23.35 27.60
C GLN A 273 15.00 24.89 27.69
N LYS A 274 13.87 25.41 28.14
CA LYS A 274 13.59 26.87 28.24
C LYS A 274 13.69 27.61 26.90
N PHE A 275 13.39 26.92 25.79
CA PHE A 275 13.37 27.53 24.46
C PHE A 275 12.01 28.13 24.15
N ALA A 276 11.99 29.34 23.62
CA ALA A 276 10.81 29.96 23.00
C ALA A 276 10.70 29.57 21.54
N LEU A 277 9.47 29.50 21.02
CA LEU A 277 9.23 29.29 19.61
C LEU A 277 9.88 30.40 18.77
N LYS A 278 10.69 30.00 17.81
CA LYS A 278 11.30 30.90 16.82
C LYS A 278 10.27 31.36 15.76
N PRO A 279 10.53 32.46 15.04
CA PRO A 279 9.57 32.99 14.05
C PRO A 279 9.04 31.96 13.03
N ALA A 280 9.93 31.14 12.44
CA ALA A 280 9.56 30.10 11.49
C ALA A 280 8.65 29.02 12.10
N GLN A 281 8.90 28.64 13.36
CA GLN A 281 8.10 27.67 14.09
C GLN A 281 6.68 28.19 14.37
N LYS A 282 6.54 29.44 14.81
CA LYS A 282 5.24 30.11 14.99
C LYS A 282 4.49 30.20 13.67
N PHE A 283 5.15 30.69 12.62
CA PHE A 283 4.55 30.83 11.29
C PHE A 283 4.00 29.49 10.77
N MET A 284 4.78 28.42 10.84
CA MET A 284 4.37 27.10 10.35
C MET A 284 3.24 26.52 11.21
N GLN A 285 3.28 26.70 12.52
CA GLN A 285 2.23 26.25 13.43
C GLN A 285 0.89 26.99 13.21
N GLU A 286 0.92 28.26 12.87
CA GLU A 286 -0.27 29.07 12.56
C GLU A 286 -0.86 28.76 11.18
N ASN A 287 -0.06 28.17 10.28
CA ASN A 287 -0.46 27.92 8.89
C ASN A 287 -0.54 26.42 8.55
N VAL A 288 -0.93 25.58 9.50
CA VAL A 288 -0.99 24.10 9.36
C VAL A 288 -1.90 23.62 8.22
N ASN A 289 -2.85 24.43 7.77
CA ASN A 289 -3.81 24.10 6.72
C ASN A 289 -3.41 24.59 5.32
N LYS A 290 -2.20 25.16 5.17
CA LYS A 290 -1.71 25.74 3.90
C LYS A 290 -0.52 24.97 3.35
N ASN A 291 -0.36 25.00 2.03
CA ASN A 291 0.90 24.64 1.41
C ASN A 291 1.90 25.78 1.68
N LEU A 292 3.12 25.43 2.05
CA LEU A 292 4.12 26.41 2.49
C LEU A 292 5.44 26.27 1.72
N VAL A 293 6.09 27.40 1.52
CA VAL A 293 7.52 27.49 1.18
C VAL A 293 8.18 28.35 2.24
N VAL A 294 9.14 27.80 2.96
CA VAL A 294 9.81 28.44 4.09
C VAL A 294 11.31 28.50 3.83
N ILE A 295 11.83 29.69 3.71
CA ILE A 295 13.27 29.95 3.59
C ILE A 295 13.75 30.46 4.95
N ALA A 296 14.64 29.71 5.59
CA ALA A 296 15.11 30.05 6.93
C ALA A 296 16.55 29.55 7.14
N PRO A 297 17.43 30.34 7.76
CA PRO A 297 18.85 30.00 7.90
C PRO A 297 19.04 28.72 8.73
N THR A 298 20.22 28.11 8.59
CA THR A 298 20.64 26.98 9.43
C THR A 298 20.58 27.38 10.91
N GLY A 299 20.16 26.45 11.77
CA GLY A 299 19.99 26.73 13.22
C GLY A 299 18.73 27.49 13.59
N SER A 300 17.87 27.86 12.64
CA SER A 300 16.58 28.53 12.91
C SER A 300 15.49 27.63 13.49
N GLY A 301 15.74 26.32 13.66
CA GLY A 301 14.74 25.34 14.11
C GLY A 301 13.79 24.89 13.03
N LYS A 302 14.27 24.75 11.79
CA LYS A 302 13.47 24.31 10.63
C LYS A 302 12.82 22.94 10.85
N THR A 303 13.53 22.00 11.43
CA THR A 303 13.03 20.64 11.68
C THR A 303 11.81 20.66 12.61
N GLU A 304 11.92 21.35 13.75
CA GLU A 304 10.78 21.51 14.67
C GLU A 304 9.62 22.26 14.03
N ALA A 305 9.91 23.31 13.25
CA ALA A 305 8.89 24.06 12.52
C ALA A 305 8.09 23.14 11.58
N ALA A 306 8.79 22.28 10.84
CA ALA A 306 8.19 21.29 9.95
C ALA A 306 7.34 20.27 10.71
N LEU A 307 7.84 19.72 11.80
CA LEU A 307 7.12 18.74 12.62
C LEU A 307 5.87 19.37 13.30
N LEU A 308 5.98 20.61 13.76
CA LEU A 308 4.85 21.37 14.33
C LEU A 308 3.76 21.66 13.28
N TRP A 309 4.15 21.88 12.00
CA TRP A 309 3.21 22.06 10.90
C TRP A 309 2.37 20.82 10.62
N LEU A 310 2.87 19.60 10.90
CA LEU A 310 2.10 18.35 10.77
C LEU A 310 0.85 18.40 11.65
N ASN A 311 0.91 19.02 12.82
CA ASN A 311 -0.20 19.22 13.75
C ASN A 311 -0.96 17.94 14.11
N GLY A 312 -0.24 16.81 14.20
CA GLY A 312 -0.80 15.48 14.48
C GLY A 312 -1.42 14.78 13.28
N GLU A 313 -1.43 15.38 12.09
CA GLU A 313 -1.82 14.70 10.86
C GLU A 313 -0.70 13.76 10.37
N LYS A 314 -1.08 12.76 9.56
CA LYS A 314 -0.13 11.85 8.92
C LYS A 314 0.90 12.62 8.10
N GLY A 315 2.18 12.31 8.29
CA GLY A 315 3.29 13.05 7.71
C GLY A 315 4.35 12.20 7.02
N PHE A 316 4.91 12.77 5.96
CA PHE A 316 6.13 12.28 5.29
C PHE A 316 7.18 13.37 5.35
N TYR A 317 8.33 13.06 5.94
CA TYR A 317 9.47 13.96 5.99
C TYR A 317 10.53 13.48 5.02
N THR A 318 10.76 14.21 3.94
CA THR A 318 11.69 13.80 2.89
C THR A 318 12.98 14.57 2.94
N LEU A 319 14.07 13.85 2.73
CA LEU A 319 15.45 14.36 2.76
C LEU A 319 16.24 13.85 1.55
N PRO A 320 17.23 14.60 1.08
CA PRO A 320 18.05 14.20 -0.08
C PRO A 320 18.96 13.01 0.24
N LEU A 321 19.44 12.90 1.47
CA LEU A 321 20.43 11.91 1.88
C LEU A 321 19.89 10.93 2.92
N LYS A 322 20.20 9.65 2.75
CA LYS A 322 19.86 8.59 3.72
C LYS A 322 20.43 8.86 5.12
N VAL A 323 21.65 9.38 5.19
CA VAL A 323 22.29 9.70 6.47
C VAL A 323 21.47 10.76 7.22
N SER A 324 21.06 11.82 6.54
CA SER A 324 20.21 12.86 7.13
C SER A 324 18.84 12.31 7.54
N ALA A 325 18.26 11.38 6.75
CA ALA A 325 17.03 10.71 7.11
C ALA A 325 17.19 9.88 8.40
N ASN A 326 18.29 9.14 8.55
CA ASN A 326 18.60 8.40 9.77
C ASN A 326 18.76 9.31 10.99
N ASP A 327 19.38 10.47 10.83
CA ASP A 327 19.60 11.42 11.93
C ASP A 327 18.28 12.06 12.38
N ILE A 328 17.40 12.45 11.46
CA ILE A 328 16.07 12.97 11.78
C ILE A 328 15.19 11.89 12.42
N TYR A 329 15.21 10.66 11.91
CA TYR A 329 14.50 9.53 12.48
C TYR A 329 14.92 9.29 13.94
N ARG A 330 16.24 9.22 14.21
CA ARG A 330 16.78 9.03 15.55
C ARG A 330 16.38 10.17 16.49
N ARG A 331 16.50 11.41 16.03
CA ARG A 331 16.11 12.60 16.78
C ARG A 331 14.63 12.58 17.18
N ILE A 332 13.74 12.20 16.27
CA ILE A 332 12.31 12.11 16.57
C ILE A 332 12.04 11.02 17.60
N LYS A 333 12.70 9.89 17.47
CA LYS A 333 12.52 8.75 18.36
C LYS A 333 13.09 9.00 19.77
N ASP A 334 14.29 9.54 19.85
CA ASP A 334 15.03 9.67 21.09
C ASP A 334 14.76 11.02 21.78
N ASP A 335 14.93 12.16 21.08
CA ASP A 335 14.80 13.49 21.70
C ASP A 335 13.34 13.86 21.99
N TYR A 336 12.40 13.43 21.12
CA TYR A 336 10.98 13.70 21.30
C TYR A 336 10.20 12.51 21.85
N ASN A 337 10.86 11.38 22.15
CA ASN A 337 10.24 10.14 22.64
C ASN A 337 8.99 9.75 21.82
N TYR A 338 9.09 9.83 20.48
CA TYR A 338 7.99 9.52 19.57
C TYR A 338 8.28 8.23 18.81
N LYS A 339 7.53 7.16 19.14
CA LYS A 339 7.76 5.81 18.61
C LYS A 339 7.00 5.51 17.33
N ASP A 340 5.94 6.28 17.03
CA ASP A 340 5.07 6.06 15.86
C ASP A 340 5.68 6.69 14.59
N VAL A 341 6.99 6.44 14.41
CA VAL A 341 7.80 6.91 13.27
C VAL A 341 8.51 5.74 12.61
N GLU A 342 8.51 5.75 11.27
CA GLU A 342 9.21 4.76 10.46
C GLU A 342 10.21 5.40 9.52
N LEU A 343 11.13 4.57 9.03
CA LEU A 343 12.18 4.93 8.10
C LEU A 343 11.98 4.18 6.78
N LEU A 344 11.97 4.91 5.65
CA LEU A 344 11.78 4.34 4.32
C LEU A 344 12.84 4.83 3.34
N HIS A 345 13.90 4.05 3.18
CA HIS A 345 14.92 4.20 2.12
C HIS A 345 15.53 2.82 1.83
N SER A 346 16.43 2.72 0.84
CA SER A 346 16.97 1.43 0.40
C SER A 346 17.64 0.61 1.50
N ASP A 347 18.24 1.26 2.49
CA ASP A 347 19.01 0.63 3.57
C ASP A 347 18.23 0.61 4.91
N ALA A 348 16.93 0.94 4.90
CA ALA A 348 16.12 1.01 6.11
C ALA A 348 16.06 -0.32 6.87
N MET A 349 16.02 -1.45 6.14
CA MET A 349 16.02 -2.78 6.75
C MET A 349 17.28 -3.02 7.58
N GLN A 350 18.46 -2.68 7.06
CA GLN A 350 19.72 -2.78 7.79
C GLN A 350 19.68 -1.91 9.06
N LYS A 351 19.13 -0.69 8.95
CA LYS A 351 19.01 0.22 10.10
C LYS A 351 18.13 -0.34 11.20
N TYR A 352 17.00 -0.94 10.85
CA TYR A 352 16.15 -1.62 11.81
C TYR A 352 16.84 -2.82 12.47
N LEU A 353 17.65 -3.56 11.72
CA LEU A 353 18.48 -4.66 12.26
C LEU A 353 19.51 -4.17 13.29
N GLU A 354 20.18 -3.04 13.03
CA GLU A 354 21.17 -2.45 13.94
C GLU A 354 20.53 -1.97 15.26
N GLU A 355 19.33 -1.42 15.23
CA GLU A 355 18.64 -0.85 16.38
C GLU A 355 17.89 -1.86 17.24
N SER A 356 17.50 -3.01 16.69
CA SER A 356 16.67 -3.96 17.42
C SER A 356 17.49 -4.79 18.42
N THR A 357 17.01 -4.89 19.63
CA THR A 357 17.55 -5.81 20.66
C THR A 357 16.77 -7.12 20.74
N ASN A 358 15.62 -7.22 20.05
CA ASN A 358 14.69 -8.35 20.11
C ASN A 358 14.14 -8.73 18.74
N ALA A 359 14.07 -10.05 18.52
CA ALA A 359 13.30 -10.82 17.52
C ALA A 359 13.16 -10.27 16.08
N ALA A 360 13.71 -11.01 15.13
CA ALA A 360 13.63 -10.78 13.68
C ALA A 360 12.20 -10.57 13.16
N ASP A 361 11.20 -11.17 13.79
CA ASP A 361 9.78 -11.03 13.41
C ASP A 361 9.29 -9.59 13.52
N SER A 362 9.70 -8.88 14.56
CA SER A 362 9.31 -7.48 14.75
C SER A 362 9.93 -6.57 13.68
N ILE A 363 11.15 -6.86 13.25
CA ILE A 363 11.87 -6.05 12.25
C ILE A 363 11.25 -6.22 10.86
N TYR A 364 10.98 -7.46 10.46
CA TYR A 364 10.33 -7.73 9.18
C TYR A 364 8.94 -7.10 9.12
N GLN A 365 8.16 -7.20 10.19
CA GLN A 365 6.85 -6.56 10.29
C GLN A 365 6.93 -5.03 10.21
N ILE A 366 7.90 -4.42 10.90
CA ILE A 366 8.13 -2.97 10.83
C ILE A 366 8.44 -2.55 9.39
N TYR A 367 9.32 -3.29 8.70
CA TYR A 367 9.69 -2.98 7.32
C TYR A 367 8.53 -3.17 6.32
N GLU A 368 7.73 -4.23 6.48
CA GLU A 368 6.53 -4.43 5.65
C GLU A 368 5.48 -3.34 5.90
N LYS A 369 5.27 -2.92 7.15
CA LYS A 369 4.40 -1.78 7.48
C LYS A 369 4.90 -0.47 6.88
N ALA A 370 6.22 -0.24 6.88
CA ALA A 370 6.82 0.91 6.23
C ALA A 370 6.54 0.93 4.72
N LYS A 371 6.59 -0.22 4.05
CA LYS A 371 6.19 -0.35 2.63
C LYS A 371 4.71 -0.06 2.40
N LEU A 372 3.85 -0.40 3.35
CA LEU A 372 2.42 -0.10 3.33
C LEU A 372 2.13 1.36 3.70
N LEU A 373 3.13 2.12 4.12
CA LEU A 373 3.01 3.50 4.59
C LEU A 373 1.97 3.62 5.71
N SER A 374 2.00 2.72 6.69
CA SER A 374 0.94 2.63 7.72
C SER A 374 1.19 3.51 8.95
N ASN A 375 2.43 3.91 9.24
CA ASN A 375 2.72 4.73 10.41
C ASN A 375 2.31 6.21 10.25
N PRO A 376 2.01 6.89 11.36
CA PRO A 376 1.65 8.32 11.35
C PRO A 376 2.74 9.23 10.79
N LEU A 377 4.02 8.88 10.97
CA LEU A 377 5.15 9.64 10.45
C LEU A 377 6.15 8.71 9.74
N THR A 378 6.48 9.04 8.50
CA THR A 378 7.50 8.34 7.71
C THR A 378 8.63 9.30 7.35
N ILE A 379 9.86 8.95 7.73
CA ILE A 379 11.07 9.64 7.29
C ILE A 379 11.63 8.90 6.08
N CYS A 380 11.82 9.59 4.96
CA CYS A 380 12.18 8.91 3.72
C CYS A 380 13.05 9.78 2.79
N THR A 381 13.57 9.15 1.76
CA THR A 381 14.16 9.86 0.63
C THR A 381 13.12 10.11 -0.46
N VAL A 382 13.31 11.15 -1.23
CA VAL A 382 12.36 11.58 -2.27
C VAL A 382 12.08 10.49 -3.30
N ASP A 383 13.10 9.74 -3.72
CA ASP A 383 12.98 8.66 -4.68
C ASP A 383 12.04 7.54 -4.23
N GLN A 384 11.96 7.29 -2.93
CA GLN A 384 11.04 6.28 -2.38
C GLN A 384 9.60 6.77 -2.40
N LEU A 385 9.36 8.04 -2.14
CA LEU A 385 8.01 8.60 -2.03
C LEU A 385 7.42 8.98 -3.40
N PHE A 386 8.22 9.64 -4.28
CA PHE A 386 7.73 10.24 -5.53
C PHE A 386 7.77 9.31 -6.75
N LYS A 387 8.07 8.02 -6.57
CA LYS A 387 8.08 7.02 -7.67
C LYS A 387 6.75 6.87 -8.41
N PHE A 388 5.63 7.29 -7.83
CA PHE A 388 4.32 7.28 -8.48
C PHE A 388 4.24 8.23 -9.70
N VAL A 389 5.08 9.25 -9.75
CA VAL A 389 5.16 10.20 -10.88
C VAL A 389 5.48 9.47 -12.20
N TYR A 390 6.27 8.41 -12.11
CA TYR A 390 6.64 7.57 -13.26
C TYR A 390 5.54 6.57 -13.68
N ARG A 391 4.40 6.57 -13.00
CA ARG A 391 3.23 5.73 -13.28
C ARG A 391 3.53 4.22 -13.30
N ALA A 392 4.56 3.77 -12.59
CA ALA A 392 4.87 2.35 -12.47
C ALA A 392 3.77 1.60 -11.70
N LEU A 393 3.53 0.33 -12.06
CA LEU A 393 2.55 -0.52 -11.40
C LEU A 393 2.90 -0.70 -9.92
N GLY A 394 1.90 -0.58 -9.05
CA GLY A 394 2.05 -0.71 -7.60
C GLY A 394 2.47 0.58 -6.90
N THR A 395 2.77 1.64 -7.65
CA THR A 395 3.12 2.94 -7.05
C THR A 395 1.90 3.80 -6.73
N GLU A 396 0.72 3.40 -7.13
CA GLU A 396 -0.53 4.12 -6.89
C GLU A 396 -0.83 4.28 -5.38
N ILE A 397 -0.40 3.34 -4.56
CA ILE A 397 -0.55 3.39 -3.10
C ILE A 397 0.13 4.64 -2.49
N PHE A 398 1.25 5.10 -3.08
CA PHE A 398 1.95 6.28 -2.59
C PHE A 398 1.10 7.53 -2.81
N ALA A 399 0.68 7.81 -4.04
CA ALA A 399 -0.14 8.98 -4.34
C ALA A 399 -1.50 8.94 -3.60
N ALA A 400 -2.12 7.76 -3.50
CA ALA A 400 -3.36 7.59 -2.74
C ALA A 400 -3.18 7.89 -1.24
N THR A 401 -2.06 7.46 -0.64
CA THR A 401 -1.74 7.78 0.77
C THR A 401 -1.45 9.26 0.96
N LEU A 402 -0.80 9.89 -0.01
CA LEU A 402 -0.48 11.32 0.06
C LEU A 402 -1.71 12.24 -0.06
N LYS A 403 -2.85 11.74 -0.55
CA LYS A 403 -4.13 12.48 -0.54
C LYS A 403 -4.54 12.93 0.86
N TYR A 404 -4.33 12.09 1.87
CA TYR A 404 -4.73 12.36 3.25
C TYR A 404 -3.54 12.62 4.20
N SER A 405 -2.41 13.02 3.61
CA SER A 405 -1.15 13.22 4.33
C SER A 405 -0.57 14.60 4.05
N LYS A 406 0.44 14.94 4.84
CA LYS A 406 1.29 16.12 4.67
C LYS A 406 2.69 15.71 4.28
N VAL A 407 3.29 16.37 3.29
CA VAL A 407 4.65 16.11 2.82
C VAL A 407 5.56 17.27 3.17
N ILE A 408 6.63 17.00 3.88
CA ILE A 408 7.72 17.94 4.15
C ILE A 408 8.87 17.60 3.20
N LEU A 409 9.33 18.59 2.47
CA LEU A 409 10.49 18.52 1.60
C LEU A 409 11.58 19.42 2.19
N ASP A 410 12.56 18.81 2.84
CA ASP A 410 13.67 19.53 3.46
C ASP A 410 14.89 19.52 2.55
N GLU A 411 15.70 20.59 2.61
CA GLU A 411 16.93 20.79 1.84
C GLU A 411 16.73 20.63 0.31
N VAL A 412 15.61 21.17 -0.20
CA VAL A 412 15.23 21.02 -1.62
C VAL A 412 16.30 21.52 -2.60
N GLN A 413 17.12 22.49 -2.20
CA GLN A 413 18.21 23.02 -3.01
C GLN A 413 19.33 21.99 -3.30
N SER A 414 19.35 20.87 -2.58
CA SER A 414 20.35 19.82 -2.77
C SER A 414 20.00 18.82 -3.90
N TYR A 415 18.81 18.93 -4.49
CA TYR A 415 18.39 18.06 -5.58
C TYR A 415 18.80 18.59 -6.95
N ASP A 416 19.12 17.68 -7.87
CA ASP A 416 19.32 18.06 -9.26
C ASP A 416 18.01 18.48 -9.97
N PRO A 417 18.09 19.19 -11.11
CA PRO A 417 16.90 19.68 -11.81
C PRO A 417 15.89 18.61 -12.22
N HIS A 418 16.32 17.37 -12.52
CA HIS A 418 15.43 16.28 -12.90
C HIS A 418 14.61 15.80 -11.70
N ILE A 419 15.23 15.69 -10.54
CA ILE A 419 14.54 15.35 -9.29
C ILE A 419 13.57 16.47 -8.91
N ILE A 420 13.97 17.75 -9.05
CA ILE A 420 13.08 18.89 -8.81
C ILE A 420 11.85 18.84 -9.73
N ALA A 421 12.03 18.55 -11.02
CA ALA A 421 10.91 18.41 -11.96
C ALA A 421 9.95 17.27 -11.53
N THR A 422 10.49 16.16 -11.05
CA THR A 422 9.71 15.04 -10.48
C THR A 422 8.93 15.47 -9.24
N ILE A 423 9.58 16.19 -8.32
CA ILE A 423 8.95 16.74 -7.12
C ILE A 423 7.79 17.66 -7.50
N ILE A 424 8.02 18.63 -8.38
CA ILE A 424 6.98 19.59 -8.81
C ILE A 424 5.78 18.86 -9.42
N THR A 425 6.04 17.87 -10.29
CA THR A 425 4.98 17.07 -10.91
C THR A 425 4.18 16.30 -9.88
N GLY A 426 4.86 15.68 -8.92
CA GLY A 426 4.22 14.94 -7.84
C GLY A 426 3.43 15.84 -6.88
N LEU A 427 3.98 17.00 -6.49
CA LEU A 427 3.29 17.95 -5.63
C LEU A 427 2.02 18.49 -6.29
N LYS A 428 2.05 18.76 -7.60
CA LYS A 428 0.86 19.15 -8.35
C LYS A 428 -0.21 18.07 -8.24
N GLN A 429 0.13 16.81 -8.50
CA GLN A 429 -0.81 15.69 -8.41
C GLN A 429 -1.36 15.52 -6.99
N ILE A 430 -0.49 15.53 -5.96
CA ILE A 430 -0.90 15.41 -4.56
C ILE A 430 -1.88 16.51 -4.18
N THR A 431 -1.59 17.77 -4.56
CA THR A 431 -2.44 18.92 -4.25
C THR A 431 -3.80 18.81 -4.94
N GLU A 432 -3.84 18.39 -6.21
CA GLU A 432 -5.08 18.13 -6.94
C GLU A 432 -5.93 17.04 -6.27
N MET A 433 -5.29 16.09 -5.60
CA MET A 433 -5.97 15.02 -4.85
C MET A 433 -6.40 15.43 -3.44
N GLY A 434 -5.92 16.55 -2.89
CA GLY A 434 -6.27 17.08 -1.57
C GLY A 434 -5.18 17.02 -0.52
N GLY A 435 -4.01 16.45 -0.81
CA GLY A 435 -2.84 16.42 0.06
C GLY A 435 -2.17 17.81 0.18
N ARG A 436 -1.28 17.94 1.15
CA ARG A 436 -0.58 19.21 1.44
C ARG A 436 0.93 19.00 1.51
N PHE A 437 1.66 20.10 1.29
CA PHE A 437 3.12 20.07 1.37
C PHE A 437 3.71 21.31 2.04
N ALA A 438 4.90 21.16 2.59
CA ALA A 438 5.77 22.26 3.01
C ALA A 438 7.18 22.04 2.43
N ILE A 439 7.69 23.01 1.70
CA ILE A 439 9.06 23.05 1.22
C ILE A 439 9.86 23.90 2.20
N ILE A 440 11.00 23.37 2.65
CA ILE A 440 11.87 24.03 3.61
C ILE A 440 13.29 24.05 3.04
N THR A 441 13.91 25.22 3.06
CA THR A 441 15.26 25.39 2.52
C THR A 441 16.04 26.43 3.31
N ALA A 442 17.35 26.35 3.24
CA ALA A 442 18.24 27.33 3.85
C ALA A 442 18.47 28.55 2.92
N THR A 443 18.31 28.37 1.62
CA THR A 443 18.52 29.38 0.58
C THR A 443 17.41 29.38 -0.45
#